data_1f42e1b99e3dbe4267542c7405e195c8
#
_entry.id   1f42e1b99e3dbe4267542c7405e195c8
#
_cell.length_a   1.000
_cell.length_b   1.000
_cell.length_c   1.000
_cell.angle_alpha   90.00
_cell.angle_beta   90.00
_cell.angle_gamma   90.00
#
_symmetry.space_group_name_H-M   'P 1'
#
loop_
_entity.id
_entity.type
_entity.pdbx_description
1 polymer ?
#
loop_
_entity_poly.entity_id
_entity_poly.type
_entity_poly.pdbx_seq_one_letter_code
_entity_poly.pdbx_strand_id
1 'polypeptide(L)'
;MVKINKIDLINFQSHKFTSLDFDDGLNVIVGPSDNGKTAILRAIRWVLFNEPQGMGMLRNNEDFVSVRLYFNNDYSVERKRSKKENLYIIYNEKTGEVQEFNSLRTGLPPEVSNVMKIKKITLDKSNDINFNIQFQHDGPFMFSFTATQKSALIGKMYN
;
A
#
# COMPACT_ATOMS: atom_id res chain seq x y z
N MET A 1 -4.89 1.12 16.98
CA MET A 1 -5.05 0.91 15.54
C MET A 1 -3.82 1.48 14.84
N VAL A 2 -3.19 0.75 13.89
CA VAL A 2 -2.04 1.27 13.14
C VAL A 2 -2.56 2.21 12.07
N LYS A 3 -1.91 3.39 11.93
CA LYS A 3 -2.23 4.44 10.94
C LYS A 3 -0.98 4.80 10.16
N ILE A 4 -1.15 5.28 8.95
CA ILE A 4 -0.07 5.86 8.14
C ILE A 4 0.05 7.34 8.52
N ASN A 5 1.24 7.74 8.97
CA ASN A 5 1.54 9.13 9.36
C ASN A 5 2.22 9.91 8.24
N LYS A 6 2.96 9.21 7.37
CA LYS A 6 3.72 9.86 6.29
C LYS A 6 3.94 8.88 5.14
N ILE A 7 4.09 9.43 3.94
CA ILE A 7 4.52 8.71 2.75
C ILE A 7 5.63 9.46 2.02
N ASP A 8 6.68 8.75 1.66
CA ASP A 8 7.73 9.22 0.75
C ASP A 8 7.68 8.40 -0.55
N LEU A 9 7.66 9.09 -1.69
CA LEU A 9 7.71 8.50 -3.03
C LEU A 9 8.98 8.95 -3.74
N ILE A 10 9.70 8.01 -4.34
CA ILE A 10 10.86 8.27 -5.19
C ILE A 10 10.64 7.56 -6.52
N ASN A 11 10.67 8.30 -7.61
CA ASN A 11 10.54 7.81 -8.99
C ASN A 11 9.28 6.95 -9.23
N PHE A 12 8.18 7.33 -8.58
CA PHE A 12 6.90 6.61 -8.69
C PHE A 12 5.96 7.32 -9.67
N GLN A 13 5.73 6.74 -10.83
CA GLN A 13 4.88 7.29 -11.91
C GLN A 13 5.22 8.78 -12.22
N SER A 14 4.30 9.72 -11.97
CA SER A 14 4.55 11.17 -12.16
C SER A 14 5.45 11.81 -11.11
N HIS A 15 5.65 11.16 -9.97
CA HIS A 15 6.40 11.69 -8.85
C HIS A 15 7.90 11.34 -8.95
N LYS A 16 8.76 12.35 -9.12
CA LYS A 16 10.21 12.19 -8.99
C LYS A 16 10.61 12.06 -7.52
N PHE A 17 10.13 12.99 -6.71
CA PHE A 17 10.19 12.95 -5.26
C PHE A 17 8.96 13.64 -4.69
N THR A 18 8.29 13.00 -3.75
CA THR A 18 7.15 13.57 -3.02
C THR A 18 7.14 13.02 -1.62
N SER A 19 7.00 13.90 -0.65
CA SER A 19 6.83 13.57 0.76
C SER A 19 5.56 14.24 1.26
N LEU A 20 4.69 13.47 1.92
CA LEU A 20 3.42 13.94 2.46
C LEU A 20 3.25 13.41 3.87
N ASP A 21 2.98 14.31 4.81
CA ASP A 21 2.57 13.97 6.15
C ASP A 21 1.03 13.92 6.21
N PHE A 22 0.51 13.01 7.03
CA PHE A 22 -0.93 12.85 7.26
C PHE A 22 -1.27 13.20 8.70
N ASP A 23 -2.27 14.05 8.87
CA ASP A 23 -2.87 14.36 10.16
C ASP A 23 -3.86 13.29 10.61
N ASP A 24 -4.22 13.30 11.89
CA ASP A 24 -5.34 12.51 12.39
C ASP A 24 -6.66 12.99 11.78
N GLY A 25 -7.50 12.05 11.33
CA GLY A 25 -8.80 12.34 10.74
C GLY A 25 -8.78 12.42 9.21
N LEU A 26 -9.47 13.42 8.63
CA LEU A 26 -9.66 13.55 7.20
C LEU A 26 -8.50 14.32 6.54
N ASN A 27 -7.80 13.67 5.64
CA ASN A 27 -6.78 14.29 4.78
C ASN A 27 -7.32 14.43 3.36
N VAL A 28 -7.23 15.62 2.77
CA VAL A 28 -7.73 15.89 1.43
C VAL A 28 -6.59 16.32 0.52
N ILE A 29 -6.34 15.55 -0.54
CA ILE A 29 -5.32 15.86 -1.54
C ILE A 29 -6.00 16.56 -2.72
N VAL A 30 -5.72 17.84 -2.90
CA VAL A 30 -6.29 18.70 -3.95
C VAL A 30 -5.25 19.06 -5.01
N GLY A 31 -5.70 19.36 -6.21
CA GLY A 31 -4.85 19.78 -7.31
C GLY A 31 -5.51 19.56 -8.68
N PRO A 32 -4.99 20.16 -9.76
CA PRO A 32 -5.48 19.97 -11.12
C PRO A 32 -5.48 18.50 -11.56
N SER A 33 -6.23 18.19 -12.63
CA SER A 33 -6.20 16.85 -13.25
C SER A 33 -4.78 16.49 -13.64
N ASP A 34 -4.49 15.19 -13.67
CA ASP A 34 -3.22 14.58 -14.08
C ASP A 34 -1.96 14.94 -13.27
N ASN A 35 -2.12 15.65 -12.15
CA ASN A 35 -1.03 15.99 -11.23
C ASN A 35 -0.63 14.85 -10.27
N GLY A 36 -0.98 13.62 -10.57
CA GLY A 36 -0.51 12.46 -9.83
C GLY A 36 -1.24 12.14 -8.52
N LYS A 37 -2.37 12.81 -8.18
CA LYS A 37 -3.12 12.53 -6.94
C LYS A 37 -3.44 11.04 -6.76
N THR A 38 -3.95 10.40 -7.81
CA THR A 38 -4.27 8.97 -7.81
C THR A 38 -3.02 8.08 -7.71
N ALA A 39 -1.86 8.58 -8.15
CA ALA A 39 -0.59 7.84 -8.02
C ALA A 39 -0.20 7.65 -6.55
N ILE A 40 -0.55 8.60 -5.66
CA ILE A 40 -0.32 8.47 -4.21
C ILE A 40 -1.10 7.28 -3.64
N LEU A 41 -2.39 7.12 -3.99
CA LEU A 41 -3.19 5.96 -3.58
C LEU A 41 -2.65 4.65 -4.15
N ARG A 42 -2.16 4.67 -5.41
CA ARG A 42 -1.50 3.50 -6.00
C ARG A 42 -0.20 3.15 -5.29
N ALA A 43 0.57 4.16 -4.86
CA ALA A 43 1.80 3.96 -4.10
C ALA A 43 1.51 3.31 -2.74
N ILE A 44 0.50 3.79 -2.01
CA ILE A 44 0.05 3.18 -0.76
C ILE A 44 -0.36 1.71 -0.99
N ARG A 45 -1.19 1.44 -2.01
CA ARG A 45 -1.60 0.07 -2.36
C ARG A 45 -0.41 -0.82 -2.70
N TRP A 46 0.57 -0.29 -3.42
CA TRP A 46 1.76 -1.04 -3.80
C TRP A 46 2.59 -1.50 -2.60
N VAL A 47 2.75 -0.64 -1.59
CA VAL A 47 3.44 -1.02 -0.34
C VAL A 47 2.59 -1.99 0.48
N LEU A 48 1.28 -1.70 0.66
CA LEU A 48 0.42 -2.48 1.54
C LEU A 48 0.13 -3.89 1.01
N PHE A 49 0.06 -4.07 -0.32
CA PHE A 49 -0.45 -5.31 -0.92
C PHE A 49 0.43 -5.89 -2.04
N ASN A 50 1.57 -5.24 -2.34
CA ASN A 50 2.42 -5.61 -3.49
C ASN A 50 1.65 -5.60 -4.83
N GLU A 51 0.72 -4.65 -5.00
CA GLU A 51 -0.15 -4.54 -6.17
C GLU A 51 -0.15 -3.13 -6.78
N PRO A 52 -0.12 -3.05 -8.11
CA PRO A 52 0.07 -4.12 -9.09
C PRO A 52 1.51 -4.64 -9.11
N GLN A 53 1.70 -5.83 -9.67
CA GLN A 53 3.03 -6.38 -9.89
C GLN A 53 3.65 -5.79 -11.17
N GLY A 54 4.96 -5.96 -11.32
CA GLY A 54 5.68 -5.49 -12.50
C GLY A 54 6.41 -4.17 -12.28
N MET A 55 6.83 -3.52 -13.37
CA MET A 55 7.62 -2.27 -13.36
C MET A 55 6.79 -1.04 -13.76
N GLY A 56 5.48 -1.17 -13.93
CA GLY A 56 4.60 -0.08 -14.36
C GLY A 56 4.49 1.12 -13.39
N MET A 57 5.04 0.99 -12.18
CA MET A 57 5.15 2.08 -11.23
C MET A 57 6.41 2.92 -11.41
N LEU A 58 7.43 2.37 -12.08
CA LEU A 58 8.70 3.08 -12.30
C LEU A 58 8.48 4.28 -13.22
N ARG A 59 8.96 5.44 -12.80
CA ARG A 59 8.99 6.66 -13.62
C ARG A 59 9.89 6.44 -14.84
N ASN A 60 9.48 6.95 -15.98
CA ASN A 60 10.26 6.84 -17.22
C ASN A 60 11.67 7.42 -17.05
N ASN A 61 12.64 6.73 -17.63
CA ASN A 61 14.08 7.06 -17.60
C ASN A 61 14.73 7.03 -16.20
N GLU A 62 14.11 6.35 -15.24
CA GLU A 62 14.70 6.14 -13.92
C GLU A 62 15.05 4.65 -13.72
N ASP A 63 16.03 4.36 -12.86
CA ASP A 63 16.55 3.01 -12.67
C ASP A 63 15.83 2.22 -11.58
N PHE A 64 15.24 2.92 -10.62
CA PHE A 64 14.53 2.32 -9.49
C PHE A 64 13.33 3.16 -9.06
N VAL A 65 12.40 2.50 -8.41
CA VAL A 65 11.25 3.11 -7.72
C VAL A 65 11.28 2.70 -6.25
N SER A 66 10.98 3.65 -5.37
CA SER A 66 10.83 3.39 -3.95
C SER A 66 9.63 4.15 -3.39
N VAL A 67 8.92 3.49 -2.47
CA VAL A 67 7.85 4.10 -1.66
C VAL A 67 8.02 3.64 -0.23
N ARG A 68 8.07 4.58 0.72
CA ARG A 68 8.16 4.32 2.14
C ARG A 68 6.94 4.87 2.86
N LEU A 69 6.28 4.02 3.64
CA LEU A 69 5.17 4.37 4.51
C LEU A 69 5.65 4.38 5.95
N TYR A 70 5.36 5.44 6.66
CA TYR A 70 5.66 5.60 8.09
C TYR A 70 4.37 5.41 8.89
N PHE A 71 4.46 4.65 9.98
CA PHE A 71 3.31 4.29 10.81
C PHE A 71 3.44 4.87 12.23
N ASN A 72 2.30 4.99 12.92
CA ASN A 72 2.23 5.49 14.30
C ASN A 72 2.71 4.47 15.36
N ASN A 73 3.32 3.36 14.95
CA ASN A 73 3.86 2.31 15.83
C ASN A 73 5.39 2.25 15.82
N ASP A 74 6.05 3.37 15.51
CA ASP A 74 7.51 3.51 15.41
C ASP A 74 8.17 2.64 14.32
N TYR A 75 7.39 2.14 13.36
CA TYR A 75 7.90 1.42 12.20
C TYR A 75 7.64 2.18 10.90
N SER A 76 8.53 1.99 9.94
CA SER A 76 8.24 2.29 8.54
C SER A 76 8.54 1.09 7.65
N VAL A 77 7.85 1.04 6.53
CA VAL A 77 8.00 -0.02 5.54
C VAL A 77 8.28 0.62 4.18
N GLU A 78 9.40 0.25 3.59
CA GLU A 78 9.78 0.66 2.24
C GLU A 78 9.60 -0.50 1.27
N ARG A 79 8.97 -0.20 0.14
CA ARG A 79 8.91 -1.08 -1.02
C ARG A 79 9.82 -0.50 -2.10
N LYS A 80 10.87 -1.24 -2.47
CA LYS A 80 11.83 -0.83 -3.49
C LYS A 80 11.89 -1.83 -4.64
N ARG A 81 11.97 -1.32 -5.86
CA ARG A 81 12.10 -2.15 -7.06
C ARG A 81 12.98 -1.49 -8.11
N SER A 82 13.84 -2.30 -8.72
CA SER A 82 14.65 -1.97 -9.89
C SER A 82 14.69 -3.18 -10.83
N LYS A 83 15.48 -3.11 -11.89
CA LYS A 83 15.77 -4.30 -12.73
C LYS A 83 16.50 -5.40 -11.97
N LYS A 84 17.27 -5.06 -10.94
CA LYS A 84 18.10 -5.98 -10.15
C LYS A 84 17.53 -6.29 -8.77
N GLU A 85 16.74 -5.40 -8.20
CA GLU A 85 16.24 -5.48 -6.84
C GLU A 85 14.73 -5.56 -6.80
N ASN A 86 14.19 -6.38 -5.91
CA ASN A 86 12.77 -6.51 -5.66
C ASN A 86 12.59 -6.85 -4.18
N LEU A 87 12.45 -5.82 -3.33
CA LEU A 87 12.56 -6.00 -1.89
C LEU A 87 11.56 -5.14 -1.10
N TYR A 88 11.29 -5.60 0.12
CA TYR A 88 10.73 -4.81 1.21
C TYR A 88 11.78 -4.58 2.27
N ILE A 89 11.74 -3.42 2.92
CA ILE A 89 12.60 -3.08 4.04
C ILE A 89 11.69 -2.61 5.19
N ILE A 90 11.88 -3.18 6.37
CA ILE A 90 11.27 -2.72 7.62
C ILE A 90 12.33 -1.93 8.38
N TYR A 91 11.96 -0.75 8.82
CA TYR A 91 12.77 0.08 9.71
C TYR A 91 12.03 0.23 11.04
N ASN A 92 12.73 -0.02 12.13
CA ASN A 92 12.28 0.39 13.46
C ASN A 92 12.86 1.78 13.74
N GLU A 93 12.02 2.81 13.66
CA GLU A 93 12.45 4.21 13.79
C GLU A 93 12.96 4.55 15.19
N LYS A 94 12.58 3.76 16.19
CA LYS A 94 13.00 3.95 17.58
C LYS A 94 14.35 3.32 17.89
N THR A 95 14.60 2.10 17.38
CA THR A 95 15.84 1.36 17.67
C THR A 95 16.89 1.52 16.56
N GLY A 96 16.51 1.95 15.37
CA GLY A 96 17.35 1.98 14.18
C GLY A 96 17.58 0.62 13.53
N GLU A 97 16.88 -0.43 13.99
CA GLU A 97 16.98 -1.77 13.40
C GLU A 97 16.37 -1.78 12.00
N VAL A 98 17.05 -2.46 11.06
CA VAL A 98 16.64 -2.59 9.67
C VAL A 98 16.58 -4.06 9.29
N GLN A 99 15.47 -4.48 8.66
CA GLN A 99 15.29 -5.85 8.16
C GLN A 99 14.90 -5.81 6.68
N GLU A 100 15.64 -6.54 5.84
CA GLU A 100 15.42 -6.61 4.39
C GLU A 100 14.85 -7.96 3.96
N PHE A 101 13.86 -7.92 3.07
CA PHE A 101 13.18 -9.08 2.50
C PHE A 101 13.32 -9.05 0.99
N ASN A 102 14.21 -9.88 0.47
CA ASN A 102 14.54 -10.00 -0.94
C ASN A 102 13.76 -11.13 -1.63
N SER A 103 13.85 -11.17 -2.96
CA SER A 103 13.32 -12.27 -3.78
C SER A 103 11.83 -12.55 -3.56
N LEU A 104 11.04 -11.50 -3.48
CA LEU A 104 9.60 -11.58 -3.31
C LEU A 104 8.97 -12.35 -4.48
N ARG A 105 8.38 -13.50 -4.19
CA ARG A 105 7.59 -14.26 -5.17
C ARG A 105 6.27 -13.50 -5.45
N THR A 106 5.13 -14.01 -5.10
CA THR A 106 3.83 -13.39 -5.41
C THR A 106 3.14 -12.74 -4.21
N GLY A 107 3.74 -12.79 -3.03
CA GLY A 107 3.08 -12.35 -1.79
C GLY A 107 3.81 -11.23 -1.05
N LEU A 108 3.16 -10.73 -0.03
CA LEU A 108 3.73 -9.85 0.98
C LEU A 108 4.41 -10.72 2.05
N PRO A 109 5.65 -10.43 2.47
CA PRO A 109 6.27 -11.14 3.59
C PRO A 109 5.41 -11.04 4.86
N PRO A 110 5.24 -12.15 5.61
CA PRO A 110 4.42 -12.15 6.84
C PRO A 110 4.86 -11.10 7.85
N GLU A 111 6.16 -10.87 7.98
CA GLU A 111 6.76 -9.88 8.88
C GLU A 111 6.32 -8.47 8.52
N VAL A 112 6.36 -8.13 7.22
CA VAL A 112 5.88 -6.84 6.70
C VAL A 112 4.38 -6.66 7.00
N SER A 113 3.57 -7.70 6.74
CA SER A 113 2.14 -7.68 7.04
C SER A 113 1.86 -7.50 8.54
N ASN A 114 2.68 -8.11 9.41
CA ASN A 114 2.53 -8.02 10.86
C ASN A 114 2.85 -6.62 11.41
N VAL A 115 3.83 -5.94 10.83
CA VAL A 115 4.17 -4.56 11.19
C VAL A 115 3.06 -3.59 10.78
N MET A 116 2.59 -3.70 9.54
CA MET A 116 1.56 -2.81 9.01
C MET A 116 0.18 -3.05 9.63
N LYS A 117 -0.12 -4.29 10.06
CA LYS A 117 -1.43 -4.73 10.57
C LYS A 117 -2.62 -4.41 9.66
N ILE A 118 -2.36 -4.16 8.39
CA ILE A 118 -3.35 -3.89 7.36
C ILE A 118 -3.40 -5.11 6.44
N LYS A 119 -4.52 -5.81 6.42
CA LYS A 119 -4.68 -7.06 5.67
C LYS A 119 -5.87 -6.95 4.72
N LYS A 120 -5.80 -7.67 3.61
CA LYS A 120 -6.97 -7.96 2.80
C LYS A 120 -7.87 -8.95 3.55
N ILE A 121 -9.17 -8.86 3.32
CA ILE A 121 -10.11 -9.88 3.78
C ILE A 121 -10.38 -10.84 2.62
N THR A 122 -9.94 -12.08 2.78
CA THR A 122 -10.24 -13.17 1.84
C THR A 122 -11.65 -13.65 2.11
N LEU A 123 -12.59 -13.47 1.20
CA LEU A 123 -13.96 -13.96 1.32
C LEU A 123 -14.05 -15.44 0.96
N ASP A 124 -13.39 -15.83 -0.13
CA ASP A 124 -13.30 -17.20 -0.62
C ASP A 124 -11.95 -17.44 -1.30
N LYS A 125 -11.72 -18.64 -1.85
CA LYS A 125 -10.41 -19.03 -2.44
C LYS A 125 -9.90 -18.12 -3.56
N SER A 126 -10.72 -17.23 -4.10
CA SER A 126 -10.42 -16.40 -5.27
C SER A 126 -10.73 -14.91 -5.09
N ASN A 127 -11.38 -14.51 -4.00
CA ASN A 127 -11.86 -13.12 -3.82
C ASN A 127 -11.29 -12.49 -2.54
N ASP A 128 -10.27 -11.68 -2.73
CA ASP A 128 -9.72 -10.80 -1.70
C ASP A 128 -10.32 -9.40 -1.80
N ILE A 129 -10.78 -8.88 -0.69
CA ILE A 129 -11.35 -7.53 -0.61
C ILE A 129 -10.44 -6.60 0.16
N ASN A 130 -10.19 -5.44 -0.43
CA ASN A 130 -9.54 -4.31 0.22
C ASN A 130 -10.60 -3.36 0.78
N PHE A 131 -10.69 -3.26 2.12
CA PHE A 131 -11.56 -2.26 2.74
C PHE A 131 -10.92 -0.89 2.85
N ASN A 132 -9.58 -0.86 2.82
CA ASN A 132 -8.83 0.33 3.19
C ASN A 132 -8.53 1.24 2.02
N ILE A 133 -8.77 0.78 0.79
CA ILE A 133 -8.49 1.57 -0.43
C ILE A 133 -9.64 1.36 -1.42
N GLN A 134 -10.24 2.47 -1.85
CA GLN A 134 -11.21 2.50 -2.94
C GLN A 134 -10.73 3.47 -4.02
N PHE A 135 -10.79 3.04 -5.28
CA PHE A 135 -10.45 3.89 -6.42
C PHE A 135 -11.70 4.54 -7.01
N GLN A 136 -11.48 5.60 -7.77
CA GLN A 136 -12.55 6.39 -8.41
C GLN A 136 -13.50 5.55 -9.28
N HIS A 137 -13.00 4.48 -9.92
CA HIS A 137 -13.78 3.60 -10.79
C HIS A 137 -14.28 2.33 -10.11
N ASP A 138 -13.97 2.13 -8.82
CA ASP A 138 -14.54 1.04 -8.06
C ASP A 138 -16.02 1.36 -7.80
N GLY A 139 -16.89 0.37 -7.96
CA GLY A 139 -18.30 0.52 -7.64
C GLY A 139 -18.51 0.84 -6.15
N PRO A 140 -19.70 1.34 -5.75
CA PRO A 140 -20.01 1.57 -4.35
C PRO A 140 -19.77 0.30 -3.53
N PHE A 141 -19.20 0.49 -2.34
CA PHE A 141 -18.86 -0.61 -1.44
C PHE A 141 -20.05 -1.56 -1.22
N MET A 142 -19.83 -2.84 -1.35
CA MET A 142 -20.81 -3.92 -1.26
C MET A 142 -21.88 -3.99 -2.36
N PHE A 143 -22.04 -3.00 -3.24
CA PHE A 143 -23.11 -3.04 -4.25
C PHE A 143 -22.88 -4.15 -5.28
N SER A 144 -21.64 -4.37 -5.68
CA SER A 144 -21.25 -5.43 -6.63
C SER A 144 -21.19 -6.84 -6.02
N PHE A 145 -21.36 -6.97 -4.69
CA PHE A 145 -21.25 -8.25 -4.02
C PHE A 145 -22.56 -9.06 -4.08
N THR A 146 -22.42 -10.36 -4.30
CA THR A 146 -23.53 -11.30 -4.18
C THR A 146 -24.02 -11.38 -2.74
N ALA A 147 -25.22 -11.89 -2.50
CA ALA A 147 -25.77 -12.08 -1.16
C ALA A 147 -24.86 -12.95 -0.29
N THR A 148 -24.27 -14.01 -0.86
CA THR A 148 -23.33 -14.90 -0.18
C THR A 148 -22.05 -14.19 0.23
N GLN A 149 -21.48 -13.35 -0.66
CA GLN A 149 -20.30 -12.56 -0.35
C GLN A 149 -20.55 -11.51 0.74
N LYS A 150 -21.72 -10.86 0.71
CA LYS A 150 -22.14 -9.91 1.76
C LYS A 150 -22.23 -10.59 3.12
N SER A 151 -22.87 -11.75 3.19
CA SER A 151 -23.01 -12.53 4.41
C SER A 151 -21.64 -13.00 4.95
N ALA A 152 -20.79 -13.55 4.08
CA ALA A 152 -19.43 -13.96 4.46
C ALA A 152 -18.58 -12.81 4.97
N LEU A 153 -18.73 -11.62 4.35
CA LEU A 153 -18.04 -10.43 4.75
C LEU A 153 -18.44 -9.97 6.16
N ILE A 154 -19.74 -9.84 6.38
CA ILE A 154 -20.31 -9.46 7.68
C ILE A 154 -19.83 -10.44 8.76
N GLY A 155 -19.89 -11.75 8.50
CA GLY A 155 -19.40 -12.76 9.44
C GLY A 155 -17.92 -12.61 9.81
N LYS A 156 -17.06 -12.18 8.86
CA LYS A 156 -15.63 -11.94 9.12
C LYS A 156 -15.30 -10.61 9.79
N MET A 157 -16.21 -9.65 9.76
CA MET A 157 -16.05 -8.37 10.47
C MET A 157 -16.39 -8.48 11.96
N TYR A 158 -17.17 -9.49 12.36
CA TYR A 158 -17.59 -9.70 13.75
C TYR A 158 -16.77 -10.77 14.51
N ASN A 159 -15.88 -11.48 13.83
CA ASN A 159 -14.94 -12.45 14.39
C ASN A 159 -13.48 -11.95 14.28
#